data_fa82071b5ade7c1e68e13af249d743f9
#
_entry.id   fa82071b5ade7c1e68e13af249d743f9
#
_cell.length_a   1.000
_cell.length_b   1.000
_cell.length_c   1.000
_cell.angle_alpha   90.00
_cell.angle_beta   90.00
_cell.angle_gamma   90.00
#
_symmetry.space_group_name_H-M   'P 1'
#
loop_
_entity.id
_entity.type
_entity.pdbx_description
1 polymer ?
#
loop_
_entity_poly.entity_id
_entity_poly.type
_entity_poly.pdbx_seq_one_letter_code
_entity_poly.pdbx_strand_id
1 'polypeptide(L)'
;MKFFSTRDAQNIAGFKQAVLDCIPSDGGLYVPDDTDDLRRWIYYTNEKTTFASLAGALTSAMINDEFSPVICEAIATHAFPKNPVFRQLDKNLFILELYHGATGTFKDFGVSYLTSALETILQMDGKKAILLDATTGELGACMAKAIDGKKLLKSVLLAPKGKLRGIDEKNFVWNGGNIYPIEIDGTEQDCHKIVRKIFSDKQLVKKLSLTVANTANIGRLLPQSFFYTFAFSRLKEIINGDIFYAVPAGNYGNLVSGLYGWRMALPVNGFIVPSTPELTLDAGGNCMVMNSMVSLEKRTPADPASPSNIERLEQIFKANSLMLRSFVYPAAVSEKEVEAACKKL
;
A
#
# COMPACT_ATOMS: atom_id res chain seq x y z
N MET A 1 9.31 15.28 -1.95
CA MET A 1 8.91 14.27 -2.99
C MET A 1 7.64 14.75 -3.67
N LYS A 2 7.59 14.71 -5.01
CA LYS A 2 6.38 14.93 -5.81
C LYS A 2 5.86 13.60 -6.35
N PHE A 3 4.62 13.59 -6.80
CA PHE A 3 3.98 12.43 -7.41
C PHE A 3 3.46 12.81 -8.79
N PHE A 4 3.62 11.95 -9.75
CA PHE A 4 3.08 12.12 -11.10
C PHE A 4 2.17 10.95 -11.48
N SER A 5 1.38 11.12 -12.52
CA SER A 5 0.56 10.04 -13.04
C SER A 5 1.39 9.04 -13.84
N THR A 6 1.05 7.75 -13.75
CA THR A 6 1.61 6.70 -14.62
C THR A 6 1.32 6.96 -16.11
N ARG A 7 0.36 7.83 -16.44
CA ARG A 7 -0.08 8.11 -17.82
C ARG A 7 0.35 9.46 -18.34
N ASP A 8 0.53 10.43 -17.46
CA ASP A 8 0.96 11.78 -17.81
C ASP A 8 1.97 12.30 -16.78
N ALA A 9 3.24 12.37 -17.17
CA ALA A 9 4.32 12.86 -16.33
C ALA A 9 4.20 14.37 -16.01
N GLN A 10 3.35 15.13 -16.72
CA GLN A 10 3.07 16.52 -16.44
C GLN A 10 1.95 16.70 -15.38
N ASN A 11 1.19 15.64 -15.12
CA ASN A 11 0.17 15.63 -14.07
C ASN A 11 0.85 15.37 -12.70
N ILE A 12 1.41 16.43 -12.12
CA ILE A 12 2.20 16.39 -10.89
C ILE A 12 1.35 16.85 -9.71
N ALA A 13 1.43 16.12 -8.61
CA ALA A 13 0.77 16.41 -7.34
C ALA A 13 1.75 16.37 -6.17
N GLY A 14 1.45 17.13 -5.11
CA GLY A 14 2.05 16.90 -3.80
C GLY A 14 1.39 15.73 -3.07
N PHE A 15 1.94 15.34 -1.93
CA PHE A 15 1.42 14.21 -1.13
C PHE A 15 -0.03 14.44 -0.70
N LYS A 16 -0.36 15.63 -0.17
CA LYS A 16 -1.74 15.98 0.22
C LYS A 16 -2.73 15.73 -0.90
N GLN A 17 -2.41 16.27 -2.09
CA GLN A 17 -3.28 16.15 -3.26
C GLN A 17 -3.41 14.70 -3.70
N ALA A 18 -2.29 13.96 -3.81
CA ALA A 18 -2.27 12.59 -4.25
C ALA A 18 -3.07 11.66 -3.32
N VAL A 19 -3.05 11.91 -2.00
CA VAL A 19 -3.81 11.13 -1.01
C VAL A 19 -5.30 11.48 -1.02
N LEU A 20 -5.66 12.75 -1.22
CA LEU A 20 -7.05 13.19 -1.30
C LEU A 20 -7.72 12.71 -2.60
N ASP A 21 -7.06 12.88 -3.74
CA ASP A 21 -7.59 12.51 -5.06
C ASP A 21 -7.57 10.99 -5.30
N CYS A 22 -6.68 10.26 -4.64
CA CYS A 22 -6.37 8.84 -4.77
C CYS A 22 -6.03 8.37 -6.20
N ILE A 23 -6.71 8.83 -7.22
CA ILE A 23 -6.51 8.51 -8.64
C ILE A 23 -6.37 9.82 -9.42
N PRO A 24 -5.31 10.00 -10.24
CA PRO A 24 -5.14 11.16 -11.11
C PRO A 24 -6.31 11.35 -12.07
N SER A 25 -6.52 12.57 -12.53
CA SER A 25 -7.64 12.94 -13.44
C SER A 25 -7.61 12.20 -14.78
N ASP A 26 -6.42 11.79 -15.25
CA ASP A 26 -6.20 11.01 -16.47
C ASP A 26 -6.48 9.52 -16.32
N GLY A 27 -6.84 9.08 -15.12
CA GLY A 27 -7.15 7.68 -14.81
C GLY A 27 -5.94 6.78 -14.62
N GLY A 28 -4.73 7.34 -14.51
CA GLY A 28 -3.53 6.62 -14.10
C GLY A 28 -3.46 6.33 -12.60
N LEU A 29 -2.27 6.06 -12.09
CA LEU A 29 -1.97 5.90 -10.67
C LEU A 29 -0.85 6.88 -10.27
N TYR A 30 -0.92 7.43 -9.07
CA TYR A 30 0.18 8.23 -8.55
C TYR A 30 1.41 7.38 -8.25
N VAL A 31 2.57 7.85 -8.71
CA VAL A 31 3.90 7.28 -8.47
C VAL A 31 4.86 8.39 -8.01
N PRO A 32 5.89 8.08 -7.22
CA PRO A 32 6.91 9.07 -6.88
C PRO A 32 7.61 9.60 -8.13
N ASP A 33 7.76 10.92 -8.22
CA ASP A 33 8.45 11.62 -9.32
C ASP A 33 9.93 11.21 -9.36
N ASP A 34 10.65 11.55 -8.32
CA ASP A 34 11.99 11.04 -8.10
C ASP A 34 12.10 10.54 -6.66
N THR A 35 12.90 9.53 -6.47
CA THR A 35 13.07 8.98 -5.14
C THR A 35 14.32 9.59 -4.52
N ASP A 36 14.12 10.33 -3.43
CA ASP A 36 15.22 10.83 -2.63
C ASP A 36 16.10 9.68 -2.14
N ASP A 37 17.41 9.89 -2.11
CA ASP A 37 18.35 8.95 -1.50
C ASP A 37 18.17 8.96 0.02
N LEU A 38 17.46 7.95 0.51
CA LEU A 38 17.21 7.78 1.95
C LEU A 38 18.28 6.94 2.65
N ARG A 39 19.41 6.66 2.00
CA ARG A 39 20.53 5.85 2.54
C ARG A 39 20.91 6.30 3.94
N ARG A 40 21.07 7.58 4.16
CA ARG A 40 21.43 8.17 5.46
C ARG A 40 20.44 7.74 6.55
N TRP A 41 19.14 7.79 6.28
CA TRP A 41 18.10 7.44 7.23
C TRP A 41 18.06 5.93 7.46
N ILE A 42 18.18 5.15 6.40
CA ILE A 42 18.13 3.68 6.42
C ILE A 42 19.30 3.12 7.25
N TYR A 43 20.52 3.60 7.01
CA TYR A 43 21.70 3.12 7.74
C TYR A 43 21.78 3.61 9.18
N TYR A 44 21.12 4.70 9.52
CA TYR A 44 21.05 5.19 10.89
C TYR A 44 20.14 4.34 11.80
N THR A 45 19.16 3.65 11.24
CA THR A 45 18.28 2.75 12.01
C THR A 45 19.03 1.54 12.55
N ASN A 46 18.60 0.98 13.66
CA ASN A 46 19.18 -0.22 14.29
C ASN A 46 18.09 -1.08 14.92
N GLU A 47 18.47 -2.17 15.61
CA GLU A 47 17.54 -3.11 16.21
C GLU A 47 16.64 -2.50 17.30
N LYS A 48 17.03 -1.38 17.89
CA LYS A 48 16.25 -0.65 18.92
C LYS A 48 15.27 0.36 18.33
N THR A 49 15.43 0.72 17.05
CA THR A 49 14.56 1.69 16.37
C THR A 49 13.14 1.11 16.29
N THR A 50 12.14 1.81 16.84
CA THR A 50 10.74 1.40 16.73
C THR A 50 10.22 1.60 15.32
N PHE A 51 9.17 0.85 14.95
CA PHE A 51 8.57 1.00 13.63
C PHE A 51 7.96 2.40 13.43
N ALA A 52 7.33 2.95 14.46
CA ALA A 52 6.78 4.31 14.42
C ALA A 52 7.86 5.36 14.21
N SER A 53 8.99 5.29 14.93
CA SER A 53 10.10 6.24 14.79
C SER A 53 10.74 6.14 13.40
N LEU A 54 10.97 4.92 12.91
CA LEU A 54 11.46 4.69 11.55
C LEU A 54 10.49 5.28 10.51
N ALA A 55 9.20 4.98 10.62
CA ALA A 55 8.18 5.46 9.71
C ALA A 55 8.05 6.99 9.74
N GLY A 56 8.14 7.61 10.92
CA GLY A 56 8.15 9.07 11.06
C GLY A 56 9.33 9.72 10.36
N ALA A 57 10.53 9.17 10.55
CA ALA A 57 11.75 9.65 9.90
C ALA A 57 11.68 9.52 8.37
N LEU A 58 11.25 8.35 7.86
CA LEU A 58 11.08 8.14 6.42
C LEU A 58 9.97 9.01 5.83
N THR A 59 8.84 9.14 6.52
CA THR A 59 7.76 10.05 6.12
C THR A 59 8.28 11.49 6.01
N SER A 60 9.00 11.95 7.04
CA SER A 60 9.59 13.29 7.05
C SER A 60 10.58 13.48 5.88
N ALA A 61 11.44 12.49 5.62
CA ALA A 61 12.39 12.57 4.51
C ALA A 61 11.69 12.66 3.15
N MET A 62 10.54 11.98 2.98
CA MET A 62 9.81 11.93 1.71
C MET A 62 8.90 13.15 1.46
N ILE A 63 8.26 13.71 2.50
CA ILE A 63 7.22 14.75 2.33
C ILE A 63 7.48 16.03 3.11
N ASN A 64 8.75 16.34 3.43
CA ASN A 64 9.19 17.53 4.16
C ASN A 64 8.78 18.87 3.50
N ASP A 65 8.49 18.85 2.21
CA ASP A 65 8.00 20.05 1.49
C ASP A 65 6.59 20.49 1.94
N GLU A 66 5.81 19.54 2.48
CA GLU A 66 4.40 19.77 2.84
C GLU A 66 4.13 19.68 4.34
N PHE A 67 4.96 18.93 5.08
CA PHE A 67 4.78 18.67 6.51
C PHE A 67 6.09 18.83 7.29
N SER A 68 5.99 19.46 8.45
CA SER A 68 7.13 19.49 9.36
C SER A 68 7.45 18.09 9.91
N PRO A 69 8.71 17.83 10.32
CA PRO A 69 9.11 16.54 10.90
C PRO A 69 8.22 16.11 12.08
N VAL A 70 7.79 17.05 12.91
CA VAL A 70 6.91 16.77 14.05
C VAL A 70 5.54 16.24 13.61
N ILE A 71 4.98 16.78 12.53
CA ILE A 71 3.71 16.30 11.97
C ILE A 71 3.91 14.90 11.37
N CYS A 72 5.01 14.65 10.66
CA CYS A 72 5.32 13.34 10.10
C CYS A 72 5.47 12.27 11.18
N GLU A 73 6.14 12.60 12.28
CA GLU A 73 6.28 11.72 13.42
C GLU A 73 4.94 11.46 14.13
N ALA A 74 4.10 12.48 14.27
CA ALA A 74 2.75 12.32 14.82
C ALA A 74 1.89 11.38 13.95
N ILE A 75 1.90 11.54 12.62
CA ILE A 75 1.20 10.64 11.68
C ILE A 75 1.65 9.19 11.91
N ALA A 76 2.95 8.94 11.97
CA ALA A 76 3.50 7.60 12.14
C ALA A 76 3.22 7.00 13.52
N THR A 77 3.32 7.79 14.57
CA THR A 77 3.07 7.35 15.96
C THR A 77 1.61 6.97 16.15
N HIS A 78 0.67 7.74 15.61
CA HIS A 78 -0.75 7.40 15.65
C HIS A 78 -1.08 6.16 14.78
N ALA A 79 -0.38 6.00 13.66
CA ALA A 79 -0.61 4.88 12.76
C ALA A 79 -0.06 3.55 13.30
N PHE A 80 1.07 3.59 14.02
CA PHE A 80 1.86 2.41 14.36
C PHE A 80 2.15 2.27 15.86
N PRO A 81 1.12 1.99 16.68
CA PRO A 81 1.30 1.86 18.13
C PRO A 81 2.10 0.61 18.53
N LYS A 82 2.29 -0.33 17.59
CA LYS A 82 3.03 -1.59 17.79
C LYS A 82 4.04 -1.81 16.69
N ASN A 83 5.15 -2.46 17.03
CA ASN A 83 6.12 -2.91 16.03
C ASN A 83 5.66 -4.19 15.32
N PRO A 84 6.02 -4.38 14.05
CA PRO A 84 6.05 -5.71 13.44
C PRO A 84 6.97 -6.64 14.24
N VAL A 85 6.68 -7.94 14.20
CA VAL A 85 7.51 -8.95 14.86
C VAL A 85 8.50 -9.51 13.85
N PHE A 86 9.79 -9.40 14.17
CA PHE A 86 10.85 -9.98 13.36
C PHE A 86 11.33 -11.27 14.01
N ARG A 87 11.29 -12.37 13.27
CA ARG A 87 11.63 -13.70 13.76
C ARG A 87 12.63 -14.41 12.83
N GLN A 88 13.65 -14.98 13.40
CA GLN A 88 14.54 -15.89 12.70
C GLN A 88 13.98 -17.32 12.77
N LEU A 89 13.81 -17.96 11.61
CA LEU A 89 13.35 -19.35 11.49
C LEU A 89 14.51 -20.31 11.29
N ASP A 90 15.53 -19.89 10.55
CA ASP A 90 16.73 -20.67 10.28
C ASP A 90 17.91 -19.73 10.11
N LYS A 91 19.13 -20.25 9.96
CA LYS A 91 20.38 -19.50 9.85
C LYS A 91 20.28 -18.30 8.88
N ASN A 92 19.63 -18.50 7.73
CA ASN A 92 19.49 -17.48 6.67
C ASN A 92 18.02 -17.25 6.28
N LEU A 93 17.06 -17.67 7.11
CA LEU A 93 15.64 -17.49 6.85
C LEU A 93 15.00 -16.70 7.99
N PHE A 94 14.39 -15.58 7.63
CA PHE A 94 13.75 -14.65 8.56
C PHE A 94 12.32 -14.35 8.10
N ILE A 95 11.44 -14.05 9.04
CA ILE A 95 10.06 -13.63 8.78
C ILE A 95 9.81 -12.30 9.46
N LEU A 96 9.20 -11.37 8.73
CA LEU A 96 8.56 -10.19 9.29
C LEU A 96 7.05 -10.44 9.39
N GLU A 97 6.57 -10.65 10.61
CA GLU A 97 5.16 -10.94 10.89
C GLU A 97 4.37 -9.63 10.95
N LEU A 98 3.39 -9.47 10.07
CA LEU A 98 2.59 -8.24 9.92
C LEU A 98 1.13 -8.43 10.36
N TYR A 99 0.82 -9.49 11.11
CA TYR A 99 -0.55 -9.86 11.51
C TYR A 99 -0.82 -9.65 13.02
N HIS A 100 0.07 -8.95 13.73
CA HIS A 100 -0.12 -8.62 15.15
C HIS A 100 -0.84 -7.28 15.38
N GLY A 101 -1.46 -6.73 14.33
CA GLY A 101 -2.27 -5.53 14.38
C GLY A 101 -3.66 -5.74 14.98
N ALA A 102 -4.50 -4.71 14.91
CA ALA A 102 -5.83 -4.69 15.52
C ALA A 102 -6.81 -5.71 14.92
N THR A 103 -6.62 -6.06 13.65
CA THR A 103 -7.51 -6.99 12.91
C THR A 103 -6.81 -8.26 12.45
N GLY A 104 -5.54 -8.45 12.79
CA GLY A 104 -4.78 -9.63 12.44
C GLY A 104 -4.33 -9.70 10.98
N THR A 105 -4.32 -8.58 10.25
CA THR A 105 -3.87 -8.52 8.87
C THR A 105 -2.82 -7.43 8.64
N PHE A 106 -1.96 -7.59 7.63
CA PHE A 106 -1.00 -6.54 7.27
C PHE A 106 -1.67 -5.27 6.75
N LYS A 107 -2.96 -5.34 6.37
CA LYS A 107 -3.75 -4.20 5.93
C LYS A 107 -3.87 -3.12 7.01
N ASP A 108 -3.84 -3.52 8.28
CA ASP A 108 -3.86 -2.60 9.43
C ASP A 108 -2.84 -1.47 9.30
N PHE A 109 -1.61 -1.79 8.91
CA PHE A 109 -0.52 -0.81 8.82
C PHE A 109 -0.83 0.31 7.81
N GLY A 110 -1.12 -0.06 6.57
CA GLY A 110 -1.33 0.94 5.54
C GLY A 110 -2.66 1.68 5.67
N VAL A 111 -3.71 1.05 6.21
CA VAL A 111 -5.00 1.71 6.48
C VAL A 111 -4.82 2.72 7.63
N SER A 112 -4.14 2.34 8.70
CA SER A 112 -3.87 3.23 9.83
C SER A 112 -3.02 4.43 9.43
N TYR A 113 -1.99 4.22 8.59
CA TYR A 113 -1.18 5.32 8.08
C TYR A 113 -2.00 6.28 7.20
N LEU A 114 -2.72 5.73 6.22
CA LEU A 114 -3.56 6.53 5.32
C LEU A 114 -4.57 7.37 6.10
N THR A 115 -5.29 6.76 7.05
CA THR A 115 -6.31 7.48 7.81
C THR A 115 -5.71 8.49 8.79
N SER A 116 -4.53 8.24 9.34
CA SER A 116 -3.79 9.20 10.17
C SER A 116 -3.32 10.40 9.33
N ALA A 117 -2.75 10.14 8.15
CA ALA A 117 -2.35 11.19 7.22
C ALA A 117 -3.55 12.03 6.73
N LEU A 118 -4.64 11.37 6.31
CA LEU A 118 -5.87 12.04 5.88
C LEU A 118 -6.45 12.92 6.99
N GLU A 119 -6.60 12.42 8.22
CA GLU A 119 -7.13 13.21 9.33
C GLU A 119 -6.27 14.46 9.57
N THR A 120 -4.95 14.31 9.52
CA THR A 120 -4.00 15.44 9.65
C THR A 120 -4.18 16.46 8.52
N ILE A 121 -4.26 16.00 7.28
CA ILE A 121 -4.49 16.88 6.11
C ILE A 121 -5.81 17.62 6.25
N LEU A 122 -6.87 16.93 6.62
CA LEU A 122 -8.21 17.49 6.73
C LEU A 122 -8.31 18.50 7.88
N GLN A 123 -7.60 18.28 8.99
CA GLN A 123 -7.48 19.24 10.09
C GLN A 123 -6.79 20.52 9.64
N MET A 124 -5.69 20.40 8.89
CA MET A 124 -4.96 21.55 8.37
C MET A 124 -5.79 22.38 7.36
N ASP A 125 -6.58 21.70 6.54
CA ASP A 125 -7.36 22.31 5.46
C ASP A 125 -8.78 22.71 5.89
N GLY A 126 -9.22 22.37 7.10
CA GLY A 126 -10.59 22.62 7.58
C GLY A 126 -11.66 21.86 6.78
N LYS A 127 -11.33 20.70 6.24
CA LYS A 127 -12.19 19.91 5.34
C LYS A 127 -12.63 18.58 5.97
N LYS A 128 -13.52 17.87 5.27
CA LYS A 128 -13.93 16.51 5.58
C LYS A 128 -13.82 15.65 4.32
N ALA A 129 -13.65 14.35 4.49
CA ALA A 129 -13.61 13.39 3.37
C ALA A 129 -14.38 12.10 3.70
N ILE A 130 -14.73 11.38 2.65
CA ILE A 130 -15.42 10.09 2.74
C ILE A 130 -14.58 9.05 2.02
N LEU A 131 -14.26 7.98 2.72
CA LEU A 131 -13.66 6.77 2.17
C LEU A 131 -14.80 5.89 1.65
N LEU A 132 -14.77 5.54 0.36
CA LEU A 132 -15.76 4.68 -0.28
C LEU A 132 -15.08 3.41 -0.78
N ASP A 133 -15.35 2.30 -0.14
CA ASP A 133 -14.73 1.02 -0.45
C ASP A 133 -15.76 -0.11 -0.53
N ALA A 134 -15.51 -1.09 -1.40
CA ALA A 134 -16.19 -2.40 -1.37
C ALA A 134 -15.36 -3.37 -0.53
N THR A 135 -16.02 -4.17 0.30
CA THR A 135 -15.34 -5.10 1.21
C THR A 135 -16.15 -6.35 1.47
N THR A 136 -15.45 -7.48 1.65
CA THR A 136 -16.04 -8.74 2.13
C THR A 136 -15.61 -9.06 3.58
N GLY A 137 -14.91 -8.12 4.25
CA GLY A 137 -14.57 -8.28 5.66
C GLY A 137 -13.29 -7.57 6.09
N GLU A 138 -12.11 -8.04 5.67
CA GLU A 138 -10.82 -7.58 6.22
C GLU A 138 -10.61 -6.05 6.10
N LEU A 139 -10.83 -5.47 4.92
CA LEU A 139 -10.65 -4.03 4.75
C LEU A 139 -11.64 -3.25 5.62
N GLY A 140 -12.90 -3.71 5.70
CA GLY A 140 -13.91 -3.09 6.55
C GLY A 140 -13.53 -3.11 8.02
N ALA A 141 -13.03 -4.24 8.52
CA ALA A 141 -12.55 -4.36 9.90
C ALA A 141 -11.36 -3.43 10.18
N CYS A 142 -10.38 -3.37 9.27
CA CYS A 142 -9.25 -2.43 9.36
C CYS A 142 -9.74 -0.98 9.40
N MET A 143 -10.68 -0.61 8.52
CA MET A 143 -11.28 0.71 8.47
C MET A 143 -11.96 1.07 9.79
N ALA A 144 -12.78 0.16 10.35
CA ALA A 144 -13.48 0.38 11.60
C ALA A 144 -12.53 0.71 12.76
N LYS A 145 -11.38 0.03 12.82
CA LYS A 145 -10.37 0.31 13.85
C LYS A 145 -9.59 1.61 13.55
N ALA A 146 -9.26 1.86 12.30
CA ALA A 146 -8.41 2.98 11.91
C ALA A 146 -9.13 4.35 11.96
N ILE A 147 -10.45 4.40 11.75
CA ILE A 147 -11.22 5.65 11.78
C ILE A 147 -11.97 5.87 13.10
N ASP A 148 -11.89 4.91 14.04
CA ASP A 148 -12.53 5.08 15.35
C ASP A 148 -12.05 6.38 16.03
N GLY A 149 -13.00 7.18 16.47
CA GLY A 149 -12.75 8.49 17.10
C GLY A 149 -12.35 9.63 16.15
N LYS A 150 -12.10 9.37 14.85
CA LYS A 150 -11.80 10.43 13.87
C LYS A 150 -13.06 11.22 13.51
N LYS A 151 -12.94 12.55 13.48
CA LYS A 151 -14.09 13.46 13.31
C LYS A 151 -14.26 13.97 11.88
N LEU A 152 -13.20 13.94 11.09
CA LEU A 152 -13.18 14.50 9.74
C LEU A 152 -13.29 13.43 8.65
N LEU A 153 -13.14 12.17 9.03
CA LEU A 153 -13.26 11.02 8.13
C LEU A 153 -14.56 10.25 8.39
N LYS A 154 -15.24 9.91 7.31
CA LYS A 154 -16.33 8.94 7.30
C LYS A 154 -15.98 7.81 6.34
N SER A 155 -16.53 6.62 6.55
CA SER A 155 -16.38 5.49 5.64
C SER A 155 -17.75 4.99 5.19
N VAL A 156 -17.90 4.79 3.89
CA VAL A 156 -19.01 4.07 3.27
C VAL A 156 -18.48 2.72 2.82
N LEU A 157 -19.02 1.65 3.37
CA LEU A 157 -18.59 0.28 3.08
C LEU A 157 -19.70 -0.47 2.36
N LEU A 158 -19.46 -0.83 1.10
CA LEU A 158 -20.37 -1.66 0.32
C LEU A 158 -19.98 -3.12 0.50
N ALA A 159 -20.93 -3.96 0.86
CA ALA A 159 -20.71 -5.39 1.01
C ALA A 159 -21.88 -6.20 0.41
N PRO A 160 -21.65 -7.41 -0.10
CA PRO A 160 -22.72 -8.32 -0.40
C PRO A 160 -23.52 -8.63 0.88
N LYS A 161 -24.83 -8.78 0.76
CA LYS A 161 -25.74 -9.03 1.88
C LYS A 161 -25.25 -10.19 2.76
N GLY A 162 -25.19 -9.96 4.07
CA GLY A 162 -24.73 -10.92 5.07
C GLY A 162 -23.22 -11.21 5.05
N LYS A 163 -22.43 -10.44 4.29
CA LYS A 163 -20.96 -10.61 4.19
C LYS A 163 -20.17 -9.58 4.98
N LEU A 164 -20.81 -8.53 5.49
CA LEU A 164 -20.15 -7.55 6.34
C LEU A 164 -19.80 -8.19 7.68
N ARG A 165 -18.50 -8.29 7.99
CA ARG A 165 -17.98 -8.95 9.19
C ARG A 165 -16.87 -8.13 9.84
N GLY A 166 -16.63 -8.38 11.13
CA GLY A 166 -15.50 -7.79 11.86
C GLY A 166 -15.65 -6.31 12.20
N ILE A 167 -16.88 -5.75 12.11
CA ILE A 167 -17.18 -4.37 12.45
C ILE A 167 -18.23 -4.36 13.58
N ASP A 168 -17.85 -3.80 14.72
CA ASP A 168 -18.75 -3.65 15.87
C ASP A 168 -19.81 -2.59 15.57
N GLU A 169 -21.05 -2.77 16.07
CA GLU A 169 -22.17 -1.84 15.86
C GLU A 169 -21.88 -0.41 16.31
N LYS A 170 -21.05 -0.24 17.36
CA LYS A 170 -20.62 1.08 17.84
C LYS A 170 -19.92 1.93 16.77
N ASN A 171 -19.34 1.30 15.73
CA ASN A 171 -18.69 1.99 14.64
C ASN A 171 -19.68 2.52 13.58
N PHE A 172 -20.92 2.07 13.62
CA PHE A 172 -21.93 2.52 12.68
C PHE A 172 -22.50 3.89 13.07
N VAL A 173 -22.82 4.68 12.06
CA VAL A 173 -23.31 6.06 12.23
C VAL A 173 -24.55 6.12 13.12
N TRP A 174 -25.46 5.18 13.03
CA TRP A 174 -26.68 5.16 13.87
C TRP A 174 -26.39 4.87 15.37
N ASN A 175 -25.20 4.40 15.69
CA ASN A 175 -24.72 4.20 17.07
C ASN A 175 -23.61 5.21 17.45
N GLY A 176 -23.52 6.33 16.74
CA GLY A 176 -22.57 7.40 17.04
C GLY A 176 -21.17 7.22 16.43
N GLY A 177 -20.95 6.17 15.61
CA GLY A 177 -19.72 5.96 14.85
C GLY A 177 -19.66 6.80 13.58
N ASN A 178 -18.75 6.46 12.70
CA ASN A 178 -18.51 7.18 11.44
C ASN A 178 -18.49 6.28 10.20
N ILE A 179 -19.01 5.04 10.32
CA ILE A 179 -19.15 4.07 9.23
C ILE A 179 -20.59 3.98 8.77
N TYR A 180 -20.79 4.06 7.45
CA TYR A 180 -22.05 3.78 6.75
C TYR A 180 -21.93 2.42 6.07
N PRO A 181 -22.41 1.32 6.69
CA PRO A 181 -22.45 0.03 6.02
C PRO A 181 -23.65 -0.01 5.09
N ILE A 182 -23.44 -0.47 3.87
CA ILE A 182 -24.48 -0.65 2.87
C ILE A 182 -24.38 -2.07 2.33
N GLU A 183 -25.37 -2.89 2.63
CA GLU A 183 -25.48 -4.23 2.08
C GLU A 183 -26.16 -4.18 0.71
N ILE A 184 -25.54 -4.80 -0.27
CA ILE A 184 -26.00 -4.92 -1.64
C ILE A 184 -26.59 -6.32 -1.84
N ASP A 185 -27.78 -6.40 -2.38
CA ASP A 185 -28.37 -7.66 -2.81
C ASP A 185 -27.74 -8.09 -4.13
N GLY A 186 -26.57 -8.69 -4.02
CA GLY A 186 -25.72 -9.04 -5.15
C GLY A 186 -24.37 -9.62 -4.71
N THR A 187 -23.45 -9.65 -5.64
CA THR A 187 -22.10 -10.18 -5.47
C THR A 187 -21.09 -9.08 -5.10
N GLU A 188 -19.85 -9.47 -4.74
CA GLU A 188 -18.74 -8.54 -4.58
C GLU A 188 -18.47 -7.71 -5.85
N GLN A 189 -18.62 -8.34 -7.03
CA GLN A 189 -18.47 -7.65 -8.31
C GLN A 189 -19.55 -6.57 -8.52
N ASP A 190 -20.74 -6.75 -7.97
CA ASP A 190 -21.78 -5.73 -8.04
C ASP A 190 -21.45 -4.54 -7.13
N CYS A 191 -20.89 -4.79 -5.94
CA CYS A 191 -20.36 -3.74 -5.09
C CYS A 191 -19.23 -2.96 -5.83
N HIS A 192 -18.30 -3.66 -6.49
CA HIS A 192 -17.25 -3.03 -7.28
C HIS A 192 -17.80 -2.18 -8.43
N LYS A 193 -18.83 -2.64 -9.15
CA LYS A 193 -19.50 -1.87 -10.21
C LYS A 193 -20.07 -0.55 -9.68
N ILE A 194 -20.69 -0.59 -8.48
CA ILE A 194 -21.24 0.61 -7.85
C ILE A 194 -20.12 1.61 -7.52
N VAL A 195 -19.02 1.17 -6.89
CA VAL A 195 -17.87 2.03 -6.59
C VAL A 195 -17.33 2.67 -7.88
N ARG A 196 -17.09 1.88 -8.94
CA ARG A 196 -16.63 2.38 -10.24
C ARG A 196 -17.57 3.43 -10.82
N LYS A 197 -18.89 3.17 -10.78
CA LYS A 197 -19.90 4.10 -11.26
C LYS A 197 -19.88 5.42 -10.50
N ILE A 198 -19.74 5.39 -9.18
CA ILE A 198 -19.64 6.60 -8.35
C ILE A 198 -18.36 7.37 -8.69
N PHE A 199 -17.20 6.70 -8.80
CA PHE A 199 -15.93 7.35 -9.14
C PHE A 199 -15.86 7.85 -10.59
N SER A 200 -16.74 7.40 -11.48
CA SER A 200 -16.86 7.95 -12.83
C SER A 200 -17.52 9.33 -12.86
N ASP A 201 -18.33 9.68 -11.85
CA ASP A 201 -18.90 10.99 -11.67
C ASP A 201 -17.92 11.92 -10.91
N LYS A 202 -17.07 12.61 -11.68
CA LYS A 202 -16.04 13.50 -11.11
C LYS A 202 -16.61 14.66 -10.30
N GLN A 203 -17.83 15.12 -10.61
CA GLN A 203 -18.48 16.18 -9.84
C GLN A 203 -18.89 15.68 -8.45
N LEU A 204 -19.48 14.49 -8.39
CA LEU A 204 -19.87 13.85 -7.14
C LEU A 204 -18.63 13.55 -6.27
N VAL A 205 -17.57 12.98 -6.87
CA VAL A 205 -16.29 12.70 -6.18
C VAL A 205 -15.75 13.97 -5.53
N LYS A 206 -15.67 15.07 -6.28
CA LYS A 206 -15.19 16.37 -5.77
C LYS A 206 -16.11 16.94 -4.69
N LYS A 207 -17.43 16.91 -4.92
CA LYS A 207 -18.45 17.48 -3.99
C LYS A 207 -18.41 16.80 -2.62
N LEU A 208 -18.21 15.49 -2.59
CA LEU A 208 -18.20 14.68 -1.37
C LEU A 208 -16.78 14.43 -0.83
N SER A 209 -15.74 14.90 -1.52
CA SER A 209 -14.34 14.61 -1.23
C SER A 209 -14.12 13.10 -1.07
N LEU A 210 -14.54 12.33 -2.08
CA LEU A 210 -14.43 10.88 -2.07
C LEU A 210 -12.99 10.44 -2.32
N THR A 211 -12.52 9.52 -1.53
CA THR A 211 -11.24 8.80 -1.71
C THR A 211 -11.42 7.33 -1.37
N VAL A 212 -10.39 6.51 -1.50
CA VAL A 212 -10.43 5.07 -1.19
C VAL A 212 -9.35 4.68 -0.19
N ALA A 213 -9.59 3.60 0.56
CA ALA A 213 -8.62 3.05 1.52
C ALA A 213 -7.77 1.89 0.95
N ASN A 214 -7.93 1.54 -0.30
CA ASN A 214 -7.16 0.50 -0.97
C ASN A 214 -5.88 1.07 -1.66
N THR A 215 -5.11 0.24 -2.36
CA THR A 215 -3.81 0.62 -2.93
C THR A 215 -3.88 1.44 -4.22
N ALA A 216 -5.07 1.82 -4.72
CA ALA A 216 -5.17 2.89 -5.68
C ALA A 216 -4.62 4.19 -5.06
N ASN A 217 -4.89 4.40 -3.76
CA ASN A 217 -4.36 5.51 -3.00
C ASN A 217 -2.88 5.29 -2.66
N ILE A 218 -2.02 6.23 -3.06
CA ILE A 218 -0.57 6.16 -2.80
C ILE A 218 -0.25 6.21 -1.30
N GLY A 219 -1.06 6.91 -0.49
CA GLY A 219 -0.90 6.95 0.96
C GLY A 219 -1.17 5.60 1.64
N ARG A 220 -1.86 4.67 0.96
CA ARG A 220 -2.03 3.28 1.40
C ARG A 220 -0.87 2.38 0.97
N LEU A 221 -0.24 2.72 -0.17
CA LEU A 221 0.83 1.94 -0.77
C LEU A 221 2.20 2.29 -0.19
N LEU A 222 2.55 3.58 -0.18
CA LEU A 222 3.90 4.08 0.15
C LEU A 222 4.42 3.57 1.52
N PRO A 223 3.61 3.55 2.60
CA PRO A 223 4.09 3.09 3.91
C PRO A 223 4.46 1.61 3.95
N GLN A 224 4.10 0.82 2.95
CA GLN A 224 4.54 -0.58 2.87
C GLN A 224 6.06 -0.68 2.61
N SER A 225 6.69 0.36 2.06
CA SER A 225 8.15 0.40 1.91
C SER A 225 8.89 0.40 3.27
N PHE A 226 8.23 0.84 4.33
CA PHE A 226 8.80 0.87 5.67
C PHE A 226 9.06 -0.52 6.25
N PHE A 227 8.31 -1.54 5.82
CA PHE A 227 8.52 -2.93 6.26
C PHE A 227 9.91 -3.42 5.90
N TYR A 228 10.36 -3.12 4.69
CA TYR A 228 11.66 -3.56 4.17
C TYR A 228 12.80 -2.85 4.91
N THR A 229 12.68 -1.54 5.14
CA THR A 229 13.65 -0.79 5.93
C THR A 229 13.70 -1.28 7.38
N PHE A 230 12.54 -1.59 7.96
CA PHE A 230 12.48 -2.15 9.31
C PHE A 230 13.13 -3.53 9.40
N ALA A 231 12.86 -4.42 8.45
CA ALA A 231 13.51 -5.72 8.36
C ALA A 231 15.03 -5.54 8.18
N PHE A 232 15.46 -4.68 7.27
CA PHE A 232 16.88 -4.38 7.06
C PHE A 232 17.56 -3.89 8.35
N SER A 233 16.91 -3.02 9.13
CA SER A 233 17.47 -2.54 10.40
C SER A 233 17.74 -3.64 11.44
N ARG A 234 17.08 -4.80 11.29
CA ARG A 234 17.28 -6.01 12.12
C ARG A 234 18.31 -6.96 11.54
N LEU A 235 18.48 -6.93 10.22
CA LEU A 235 19.35 -7.86 9.50
C LEU A 235 20.78 -7.36 9.38
N LYS A 236 20.99 -6.08 9.20
CA LYS A 236 22.28 -5.49 8.79
C LYS A 236 23.46 -5.80 9.72
N GLU A 237 23.22 -6.07 11.00
CA GLU A 237 24.26 -6.41 11.98
C GLU A 237 24.51 -7.92 12.11
N ILE A 238 23.61 -8.74 11.58
CA ILE A 238 23.65 -10.21 11.73
C ILE A 238 23.92 -10.95 10.42
N ILE A 239 23.84 -10.26 9.28
CA ILE A 239 24.04 -10.86 7.95
C ILE A 239 25.21 -10.20 7.24
N ASN A 240 26.10 -11.03 6.70
CA ASN A 240 27.21 -10.64 5.83
C ASN A 240 26.98 -11.20 4.40
N GLY A 241 25.85 -10.99 3.82
CA GLY A 241 25.50 -11.54 2.52
C GLY A 241 24.34 -10.82 1.85
N ASP A 242 23.90 -11.40 0.74
CA ASP A 242 22.83 -10.86 -0.07
C ASP A 242 21.46 -10.98 0.66
N ILE A 243 20.64 -9.94 0.54
CA ILE A 243 19.31 -9.88 1.11
C ILE A 243 18.28 -9.96 0.00
N PHE A 244 17.41 -10.96 0.08
CA PHE A 244 16.26 -11.14 -0.79
C PHE A 244 14.98 -11.07 0.02
N TYR A 245 13.96 -10.40 -0.53
CA TYR A 245 12.63 -10.36 0.07
C TYR A 245 11.67 -11.24 -0.73
N ALA A 246 11.11 -12.26 -0.09
CA ALA A 246 10.00 -13.03 -0.65
C ALA A 246 8.68 -12.35 -0.27
N VAL A 247 7.87 -12.01 -1.27
CA VAL A 247 6.61 -11.27 -1.07
C VAL A 247 5.48 -11.89 -1.88
N PRO A 248 4.22 -11.86 -1.38
CA PRO A 248 3.09 -12.34 -2.15
C PRO A 248 2.84 -11.47 -3.38
N ALA A 249 2.33 -12.07 -4.47
CA ALA A 249 1.95 -11.32 -5.66
C ALA A 249 0.76 -10.38 -5.35
N GLY A 250 -0.37 -10.93 -4.92
CA GLY A 250 -1.57 -10.17 -4.64
C GLY A 250 -1.92 -9.22 -5.81
N ASN A 251 -2.06 -7.94 -5.51
CA ASN A 251 -2.23 -6.88 -6.50
C ASN A 251 -0.91 -6.12 -6.78
N TYR A 252 0.24 -6.73 -6.53
CA TYR A 252 1.61 -6.21 -6.67
C TYR A 252 1.96 -5.00 -5.78
N GLY A 253 1.07 -4.57 -4.91
CA GLY A 253 1.30 -3.40 -4.07
C GLY A 253 2.52 -3.54 -3.17
N ASN A 254 2.71 -4.71 -2.58
CA ASN A 254 3.84 -4.97 -1.70
C ASN A 254 5.17 -4.99 -2.47
N LEU A 255 5.24 -5.66 -3.63
CA LEU A 255 6.42 -5.65 -4.50
C LEU A 255 6.77 -4.23 -4.96
N VAL A 256 5.78 -3.46 -5.46
CA VAL A 256 5.98 -2.06 -5.88
C VAL A 256 6.56 -1.22 -4.75
N SER A 257 6.04 -1.38 -3.53
CA SER A 257 6.55 -0.65 -2.36
C SER A 257 7.98 -1.04 -1.99
N GLY A 258 8.33 -2.32 -2.12
CA GLY A 258 9.70 -2.79 -1.95
C GLY A 258 10.66 -2.21 -2.99
N LEU A 259 10.23 -2.15 -4.25
CA LEU A 259 10.99 -1.52 -5.33
C LEU A 259 11.13 -0.01 -5.16
N TYR A 260 10.14 0.68 -4.58
CA TYR A 260 10.31 2.08 -4.17
C TYR A 260 11.35 2.20 -3.06
N GLY A 261 11.35 1.30 -2.06
CA GLY A 261 12.41 1.24 -1.05
C GLY A 261 13.80 1.06 -1.67
N TRP A 262 13.94 0.15 -2.64
CA TRP A 262 15.18 -0.02 -3.39
C TRP A 262 15.60 1.24 -4.15
N ARG A 263 14.70 1.92 -4.85
CA ARG A 263 14.98 3.20 -5.51
C ARG A 263 15.40 4.29 -4.52
N MET A 264 14.91 4.24 -3.29
CA MET A 264 15.33 5.11 -2.18
C MET A 264 16.61 4.63 -1.47
N ALA A 265 17.38 3.76 -2.13
CA ALA A 265 18.67 3.22 -1.69
C ALA A 265 18.62 2.21 -0.53
N LEU A 266 17.50 1.51 -0.34
CA LEU A 266 17.44 0.34 0.53
C LEU A 266 18.38 -0.75 -0.02
N PRO A 267 19.34 -1.25 0.77
CA PRO A 267 20.22 -2.34 0.37
C PRO A 267 19.44 -3.65 0.27
N VAL A 268 19.19 -4.11 -0.95
CA VAL A 268 18.50 -5.35 -1.26
C VAL A 268 19.04 -5.91 -2.57
N ASN A 269 19.15 -7.24 -2.66
CA ASN A 269 19.71 -7.94 -3.82
C ASN A 269 18.63 -8.48 -4.75
N GLY A 270 17.39 -8.56 -4.28
CA GLY A 270 16.27 -8.93 -5.14
C GLY A 270 14.97 -9.23 -4.40
N PHE A 271 13.92 -9.43 -5.21
CA PHE A 271 12.59 -9.80 -4.76
C PHE A 271 12.15 -11.11 -5.38
N ILE A 272 11.67 -12.04 -4.57
CA ILE A 272 11.09 -13.30 -5.00
C ILE A 272 9.57 -13.18 -4.87
N VAL A 273 8.85 -13.44 -5.96
CA VAL A 273 7.39 -13.33 -6.00
C VAL A 273 6.78 -14.55 -6.68
N PRO A 274 5.56 -14.96 -6.33
CA PRO A 274 4.86 -15.98 -7.10
C PRO A 274 4.68 -15.54 -8.56
N SER A 275 4.96 -16.44 -9.50
CA SER A 275 4.68 -16.21 -10.92
C SER A 275 3.19 -16.09 -11.18
N THR A 276 2.80 -15.13 -12.01
CA THR A 276 1.42 -14.87 -12.43
C THR A 276 1.36 -14.64 -13.94
N PRO A 277 0.17 -14.63 -14.56
CA PRO A 277 0.06 -14.31 -15.96
C PRO A 277 0.63 -12.92 -16.36
N GLU A 278 0.55 -11.94 -15.42
CA GLU A 278 1.04 -10.57 -15.66
C GLU A 278 2.52 -10.39 -15.32
N LEU A 279 3.06 -11.25 -14.43
CA LEU A 279 4.46 -11.18 -13.97
C LEU A 279 5.08 -12.57 -14.06
N THR A 280 5.84 -12.82 -15.11
CA THR A 280 6.36 -14.14 -15.46
C THR A 280 7.80 -14.05 -15.98
N LEU A 281 8.32 -15.16 -16.46
CA LEU A 281 9.63 -15.23 -17.10
C LEU A 281 9.50 -15.26 -18.63
N ASP A 282 10.41 -14.58 -19.31
CA ASP A 282 10.60 -14.73 -20.76
C ASP A 282 11.37 -16.03 -21.08
N ALA A 283 11.56 -16.32 -22.37
CA ALA A 283 12.30 -17.50 -22.82
C ALA A 283 13.77 -17.52 -22.38
N GLY A 284 14.33 -16.38 -22.00
CA GLY A 284 15.69 -16.25 -21.48
C GLY A 284 15.77 -16.34 -19.95
N GLY A 285 14.63 -16.58 -19.26
CA GLY A 285 14.57 -16.65 -17.81
C GLY A 285 14.57 -15.28 -17.11
N ASN A 286 14.34 -14.18 -17.84
CA ASN A 286 14.28 -12.85 -17.26
C ASN A 286 12.83 -12.49 -16.86
N CYS A 287 12.68 -11.73 -15.78
CA CYS A 287 11.38 -11.22 -15.37
C CYS A 287 10.74 -10.34 -16.44
N MET A 288 9.48 -10.59 -16.74
CA MET A 288 8.69 -9.87 -17.72
C MET A 288 7.35 -9.44 -17.13
N VAL A 289 6.97 -8.18 -17.40
CA VAL A 289 5.66 -7.62 -17.04
C VAL A 289 4.79 -7.58 -18.31
N MET A 290 3.76 -8.43 -18.35
CA MET A 290 2.96 -8.65 -19.57
C MET A 290 2.08 -7.45 -19.94
N ASN A 291 1.65 -6.65 -18.98
CA ASN A 291 0.77 -5.52 -19.25
C ASN A 291 1.44 -4.41 -20.09
N SER A 292 2.79 -4.41 -20.17
CA SER A 292 3.57 -3.48 -20.99
C SER A 292 3.27 -3.57 -22.49
N MET A 293 2.62 -4.64 -22.93
CA MET A 293 2.21 -4.83 -24.32
C MET A 293 0.95 -4.05 -24.72
N VAL A 294 0.20 -3.51 -23.73
CA VAL A 294 -1.00 -2.71 -23.99
C VAL A 294 -0.65 -1.23 -23.92
N SER A 295 -0.89 -0.48 -25.00
CA SER A 295 -0.66 0.97 -25.01
C SER A 295 -1.54 1.67 -23.98
N LEU A 296 -1.02 2.74 -23.36
CA LEU A 296 -1.73 3.48 -22.30
C LEU A 296 -3.12 3.99 -22.73
N GLU A 297 -3.25 4.41 -23.98
CA GLU A 297 -4.50 4.89 -24.58
C GLU A 297 -5.62 3.82 -24.61
N LYS A 298 -5.24 2.55 -24.67
CA LYS A 298 -6.19 1.42 -24.71
C LYS A 298 -6.49 0.85 -23.32
N ARG A 299 -5.86 1.35 -22.27
CA ARG A 299 -6.09 0.88 -20.91
C ARG A 299 -7.33 1.54 -20.30
N THR A 300 -8.11 0.75 -19.60
CA THR A 300 -9.16 1.29 -18.74
C THR A 300 -8.54 2.14 -17.63
N PRO A 301 -9.25 3.16 -17.08
CA PRO A 301 -8.80 3.87 -15.90
C PRO A 301 -8.48 2.94 -14.74
N ALA A 302 -7.57 3.39 -13.85
CA ALA A 302 -7.27 2.69 -12.61
C ALA A 302 -8.55 2.41 -11.82
N ASP A 303 -8.67 1.19 -11.32
CA ASP A 303 -9.89 0.72 -10.67
C ASP A 303 -9.94 1.19 -9.20
N PRO A 304 -10.89 2.05 -8.82
CA PRO A 304 -11.03 2.49 -7.43
C PRO A 304 -11.56 1.39 -6.49
N ALA A 305 -12.17 0.34 -7.02
CA ALA A 305 -12.75 -0.74 -6.22
C ALA A 305 -11.78 -1.91 -6.01
N SER A 306 -11.05 -2.29 -7.05
CA SER A 306 -10.14 -3.46 -7.03
C SER A 306 -8.85 -3.12 -7.79
N PRO A 307 -7.97 -2.30 -7.21
CA PRO A 307 -6.80 -1.80 -7.91
C PRO A 307 -5.76 -2.88 -8.15
N SER A 308 -5.16 -2.86 -9.34
CA SER A 308 -3.90 -3.52 -9.64
C SER A 308 -2.77 -2.48 -9.66
N ASN A 309 -1.62 -2.85 -9.12
CA ASN A 309 -0.43 -2.01 -9.15
C ASN A 309 0.51 -2.35 -10.31
N ILE A 310 0.05 -3.13 -11.28
CA ILE A 310 0.85 -3.55 -12.43
C ILE A 310 1.35 -2.35 -13.25
N GLU A 311 0.55 -1.29 -13.38
CA GLU A 311 0.94 -0.08 -14.09
C GLU A 311 2.07 0.70 -13.37
N ARG A 312 2.07 0.69 -12.02
CA ARG A 312 3.19 1.21 -11.23
C ARG A 312 4.45 0.35 -11.39
N LEU A 313 4.28 -0.96 -11.42
CA LEU A 313 5.38 -1.90 -11.64
C LEU A 313 6.02 -1.67 -13.01
N GLU A 314 5.21 -1.48 -14.06
CA GLU A 314 5.71 -1.15 -15.40
C GLU A 314 6.51 0.15 -15.44
N GLN A 315 6.08 1.19 -14.73
CA GLN A 315 6.82 2.45 -14.66
C GLN A 315 8.22 2.24 -14.09
N ILE A 316 8.34 1.44 -13.03
CA ILE A 316 9.62 1.10 -12.42
C ILE A 316 10.48 0.31 -13.41
N PHE A 317 9.91 -0.68 -14.10
CA PHE A 317 10.61 -1.52 -15.08
C PHE A 317 11.05 -0.73 -16.31
N LYS A 318 10.24 0.21 -16.82
CA LYS A 318 10.63 1.09 -17.94
C LYS A 318 11.85 1.94 -17.60
N ALA A 319 11.90 2.49 -16.39
CA ALA A 319 13.02 3.31 -15.95
C ALA A 319 14.32 2.49 -15.72
N ASN A 320 14.19 1.19 -15.38
CA ASN A 320 15.31 0.36 -14.93
C ASN A 320 15.29 -1.05 -15.55
N SER A 321 14.87 -1.19 -16.78
CA SER A 321 14.49 -2.48 -17.40
C SER A 321 15.57 -3.57 -17.36
N LEU A 322 16.84 -3.23 -17.59
CA LEU A 322 17.93 -4.21 -17.60
C LEU A 322 18.23 -4.76 -16.20
N MET A 323 18.24 -3.89 -15.19
CA MET A 323 18.50 -4.31 -13.81
C MET A 323 17.35 -5.13 -13.23
N LEU A 324 16.12 -4.67 -13.41
CA LEU A 324 14.95 -5.29 -12.78
C LEU A 324 14.61 -6.68 -13.35
N ARG A 325 14.96 -6.95 -14.60
CA ARG A 325 14.81 -8.28 -15.19
C ARG A 325 15.58 -9.38 -14.47
N SER A 326 16.71 -9.04 -13.87
CA SER A 326 17.54 -9.94 -13.06
C SER A 326 17.46 -9.68 -11.55
N PHE A 327 16.53 -8.81 -11.12
CA PHE A 327 16.38 -8.38 -9.73
C PHE A 327 15.04 -8.82 -9.12
N VAL A 328 14.02 -9.04 -9.95
CA VAL A 328 12.74 -9.63 -9.56
C VAL A 328 12.67 -11.05 -10.11
N TYR A 329 12.41 -12.00 -9.22
CA TYR A 329 12.45 -13.44 -9.49
C TYR A 329 11.03 -14.04 -9.38
N PRO A 330 10.26 -14.13 -10.47
CA PRO A 330 9.01 -14.86 -10.48
C PRO A 330 9.27 -16.35 -10.23
N ALA A 331 8.67 -16.91 -9.19
CA ALA A 331 8.83 -18.29 -8.81
C ALA A 331 7.51 -19.06 -8.97
N ALA A 332 7.57 -20.18 -9.69
CA ALA A 332 6.47 -21.13 -9.72
C ALA A 332 6.70 -22.15 -8.57
N VAL A 333 5.70 -22.28 -7.69
CA VAL A 333 5.74 -23.20 -6.55
C VAL A 333 4.55 -24.15 -6.65
N SER A 334 4.81 -25.46 -6.58
CA SER A 334 3.78 -26.48 -6.61
C SER A 334 3.13 -26.67 -5.22
N GLU A 335 1.90 -27.15 -5.18
CA GLU A 335 1.20 -27.49 -3.92
C GLU A 335 2.02 -28.48 -3.06
N LYS A 336 2.69 -29.46 -3.70
CA LYS A 336 3.54 -30.43 -3.00
C LYS A 336 4.73 -29.77 -2.30
N GLU A 337 5.34 -28.76 -2.90
CA GLU A 337 6.43 -28.01 -2.29
C GLU A 337 5.93 -27.17 -1.11
N VAL A 338 4.74 -26.56 -1.22
CA VAL A 338 4.09 -25.85 -0.12
C VAL A 338 3.80 -26.79 1.04
N GLU A 339 3.17 -27.96 0.79
CA GLU A 339 2.92 -28.97 1.81
C GLU A 339 4.21 -29.47 2.50
N ALA A 340 5.27 -29.69 1.70
CA ALA A 340 6.55 -30.13 2.23
C ALA A 340 7.20 -29.04 3.11
N ALA A 341 7.08 -27.77 2.75
CA ALA A 341 7.55 -26.65 3.55
C ALA A 341 6.76 -26.51 4.87
N CYS A 342 5.43 -26.60 4.81
CA CYS A 342 4.58 -26.55 6.01
C CYS A 342 4.84 -27.67 7.03
N LYS A 343 5.32 -28.84 6.57
CA LYS A 343 5.70 -29.96 7.46
C LYS A 343 7.06 -29.76 8.14
N LYS A 344 7.90 -28.84 7.63
CA LYS A 344 9.22 -28.53 8.19
C LYS A 344 9.20 -27.35 9.18
N LEU A 345 8.20 -26.50 9.08
CA LEU A 345 7.95 -25.37 9.98
C LEU A 345 7.14 -25.79 11.20
#